data_75dda959b7881a1406a55591146beaa7
#
_entry.id   75dda959b7881a1406a55591146beaa7
#
_cell.length_a   1.000
_cell.length_b   1.000
_cell.length_c   1.000
_cell.angle_alpha   90.00
_cell.angle_beta   90.00
_cell.angle_gamma   90.00
#
_symmetry.space_group_name_H-M   'P 1'
#
loop_
_entity.id
_entity.type
_entity.pdbx_description
1 polymer ?
#
loop_
_entity_poly.entity_id
_entity_poly.type
_entity_poly.pdbx_seq_one_letter_code
_entity_poly.pdbx_strand_id
1 'polypeptide(L)'
;MVLPSHNLYHFERYPNKLSVMKIRFPFLFIALMFFFFSGVGQKQSITFIEKPWTDLLAQAKSQNKMIFLDAYTSWCGPCKWMAANMFTNDTIAAYYNKTFICAHFDMEKGEGVQLAQTYQVRAYPTLLFINQAGEMVHKRVGAPQKIQDYLDMGKIALTPGEGFNAYVKKFQDGERDPKFMMKYLDRLQGAYMPINEPLKQYFASQKESDLLSRANWEMIQQLHQIGS
;
A
#
# COMPACT_ATOMS: atom_id res chain seq x y z
N MET A 1 -62.51 -56.62 67.48
CA MET A 1 -61.68 -56.90 68.67
C MET A 1 -60.38 -56.06 68.51
N VAL A 2 -60.25 -55.06 69.38
CA VAL A 2 -59.03 -54.36 69.79
C VAL A 2 -58.20 -53.61 68.75
N LEU A 3 -58.37 -52.26 68.78
CA LEU A 3 -57.29 -51.27 68.49
C LEU A 3 -56.23 -51.32 69.62
N PRO A 4 -55.00 -50.95 69.40
CA PRO A 4 -54.54 -49.62 69.83
C PRO A 4 -53.55 -48.97 68.89
N SER A 5 -53.59 -47.68 68.79
CA SER A 5 -52.96 -46.53 69.49
C SER A 5 -51.70 -46.02 68.85
N HIS A 6 -51.79 -44.73 68.46
CA HIS A 6 -50.78 -43.64 68.53
C HIS A 6 -49.33 -43.88 68.13
N ASN A 7 -48.91 -43.14 67.16
CA ASN A 7 -47.60 -42.49 67.28
C ASN A 7 -47.59 -41.11 66.64
N LEU A 8 -47.20 -40.15 67.45
CA LEU A 8 -47.03 -38.70 67.17
C LEU A 8 -45.89 -38.48 66.23
N TYR A 9 -46.14 -37.78 65.11
CA TYR A 9 -45.07 -37.28 64.25
C TYR A 9 -44.46 -36.04 64.89
N HIS A 10 -43.20 -36.15 65.28
CA HIS A 10 -42.32 -35.07 65.64
C HIS A 10 -42.03 -34.25 64.36
N PHE A 11 -42.46 -32.98 64.34
CA PHE A 11 -42.17 -32.02 63.31
C PHE A 11 -40.84 -31.40 63.67
N GLU A 12 -39.74 -31.93 63.13
CA GLU A 12 -38.46 -31.28 63.23
C GLU A 12 -38.40 -30.04 62.30
N ARG A 13 -38.19 -28.92 62.90
CA ARG A 13 -38.11 -27.58 62.31
C ARG A 13 -36.71 -27.42 61.75
N TYR A 14 -36.56 -27.55 60.45
CA TYR A 14 -35.31 -27.20 59.76
C TYR A 14 -35.08 -25.70 59.84
N PRO A 15 -33.88 -25.21 60.27
CA PRO A 15 -33.57 -23.83 60.23
C PRO A 15 -33.18 -23.44 58.78
N ASN A 16 -33.97 -22.58 58.18
CA ASN A 16 -33.64 -21.90 56.92
C ASN A 16 -32.41 -21.03 57.11
N LYS A 17 -31.23 -21.54 56.81
CA LYS A 17 -30.06 -20.72 56.54
C LYS A 17 -29.97 -20.44 55.03
N LEU A 18 -30.77 -19.51 54.53
CA LEU A 18 -30.48 -18.85 53.28
C LEU A 18 -29.21 -18.00 53.48
N SER A 19 -28.08 -18.61 53.20
CA SER A 19 -26.83 -17.89 53.04
C SER A 19 -26.96 -16.99 51.79
N VAL A 20 -27.13 -15.69 52.05
CA VAL A 20 -27.08 -14.66 51.01
C VAL A 20 -25.66 -14.66 50.45
N MET A 21 -25.47 -15.36 49.35
CA MET A 21 -24.23 -15.30 48.57
C MET A 21 -24.17 -13.89 47.95
N LYS A 22 -23.46 -12.99 48.62
CA LYS A 22 -23.17 -11.65 48.10
C LYS A 22 -22.37 -11.81 46.82
N ILE A 23 -23.04 -11.70 45.67
CA ILE A 23 -22.42 -11.64 44.36
C ILE A 23 -21.55 -10.36 44.31
N ARG A 24 -20.27 -10.54 44.55
CA ARG A 24 -19.23 -9.50 44.40
C ARG A 24 -18.63 -9.53 42.98
N PHE A 25 -19.47 -9.73 41.94
CA PHE A 25 -19.01 -9.91 40.56
C PHE A 25 -19.30 -8.81 39.55
N PRO A 26 -19.73 -7.57 39.88
CA PRO A 26 -19.83 -6.58 38.82
C PRO A 26 -18.50 -5.80 38.58
N PHE A 27 -17.60 -5.72 39.57
CA PHE A 27 -16.39 -4.89 39.42
C PHE A 27 -15.28 -5.54 38.59
N LEU A 28 -15.18 -6.86 38.58
CA LEU A 28 -14.15 -7.57 37.80
C LEU A 28 -14.43 -7.54 36.28
N PHE A 29 -15.72 -7.58 35.89
CA PHE A 29 -16.14 -7.54 34.52
C PHE A 29 -15.99 -6.12 33.90
N ILE A 30 -16.20 -5.08 34.67
CA ILE A 30 -16.02 -3.69 34.22
C ILE A 30 -14.54 -3.39 34.04
N ALA A 31 -13.66 -3.89 34.89
CA ALA A 31 -12.20 -3.73 34.74
C ALA A 31 -11.66 -4.46 33.49
N LEU A 32 -12.23 -5.63 33.12
CA LEU A 32 -11.84 -6.35 31.91
C LEU A 32 -12.31 -5.63 30.60
N MET A 33 -13.45 -4.93 30.64
CA MET A 33 -13.93 -4.14 29.48
C MET A 33 -13.10 -2.88 29.24
N PHE A 34 -12.52 -2.28 30.28
CA PHE A 34 -11.64 -1.09 30.12
C PHE A 34 -10.27 -1.43 29.54
N PHE A 35 -9.79 -2.67 29.64
CA PHE A 35 -8.50 -3.09 29.07
C PHE A 35 -8.53 -3.22 27.54
N PHE A 36 -9.71 -3.37 26.93
CA PHE A 36 -9.82 -3.50 25.47
C PHE A 36 -9.92 -2.16 24.72
N PHE A 37 -10.04 -1.03 25.43
CA PHE A 37 -10.26 0.29 24.78
C PHE A 37 -9.03 1.21 24.77
N SER A 38 -7.88 0.74 25.23
CA SER A 38 -6.63 1.50 25.12
C SER A 38 -5.89 1.17 23.83
N GLY A 39 -6.60 1.16 22.71
CA GLY A 39 -6.01 1.29 21.39
C GLY A 39 -5.54 2.72 21.19
N VAL A 40 -4.51 3.16 21.93
CA VAL A 40 -3.74 4.35 21.56
C VAL A 40 -3.23 4.05 20.15
N GLY A 41 -3.77 4.75 19.17
CA GLY A 41 -3.33 4.64 17.79
C GLY A 41 -1.83 4.87 17.72
N GLN A 42 -1.06 3.78 17.69
CA GLN A 42 0.37 3.83 17.59
C GLN A 42 0.68 4.42 16.22
N LYS A 43 1.32 5.59 16.19
CA LYS A 43 1.72 6.26 14.95
C LYS A 43 2.51 5.25 14.12
N GLN A 44 1.95 4.88 12.96
CA GLN A 44 2.56 3.88 12.09
C GLN A 44 3.51 4.55 11.11
N SER A 45 4.60 3.86 10.77
CA SER A 45 5.48 4.21 9.67
C SER A 45 5.64 3.01 8.75
N ILE A 46 6.06 3.25 7.51
CA ILE A 46 6.47 2.15 6.63
C ILE A 46 7.63 1.43 7.30
N THR A 47 7.50 0.11 7.45
CA THR A 47 8.54 -0.76 8.01
C THR A 47 9.42 -1.26 6.87
N PHE A 48 10.58 -0.66 6.72
CA PHE A 48 11.58 -1.10 5.74
C PHE A 48 12.39 -2.28 6.30
N ILE A 49 12.55 -3.30 5.46
CA ILE A 49 13.27 -4.52 5.79
C ILE A 49 14.71 -4.40 5.32
N GLU A 50 15.65 -4.42 6.25
CA GLU A 50 17.08 -4.37 5.98
C GLU A 50 17.64 -5.80 5.78
N LYS A 51 17.64 -6.27 4.54
CA LYS A 51 18.18 -7.58 4.14
C LYS A 51 18.85 -7.47 2.76
N PRO A 52 19.74 -8.41 2.42
CA PRO A 52 20.25 -8.54 1.06
C PRO A 52 19.12 -8.64 0.03
N TRP A 53 19.34 -8.09 -1.15
CA TRP A 53 18.33 -8.07 -2.22
C TRP A 53 17.79 -9.45 -2.57
N THR A 54 18.67 -10.46 -2.62
CA THR A 54 18.30 -11.87 -2.87
C THR A 54 17.31 -12.40 -1.84
N ASP A 55 17.49 -12.04 -0.57
CA ASP A 55 16.60 -12.49 0.52
C ASP A 55 15.25 -11.80 0.45
N LEU A 56 15.21 -10.51 0.05
CA LEU A 56 13.97 -9.79 -0.18
C LEU A 56 13.17 -10.39 -1.33
N LEU A 57 13.82 -10.79 -2.42
CA LEU A 57 13.18 -11.50 -3.53
C LEU A 57 12.65 -12.88 -3.10
N ALA A 58 13.42 -13.63 -2.34
CA ALA A 58 12.99 -14.92 -1.79
C ALA A 58 11.77 -14.74 -0.87
N GLN A 59 11.77 -13.72 -0.02
CA GLN A 59 10.65 -13.37 0.85
C GLN A 59 9.42 -12.93 0.04
N ALA A 60 9.59 -12.11 -0.99
CA ALA A 60 8.52 -11.68 -1.89
C ALA A 60 7.86 -12.89 -2.58
N LYS A 61 8.67 -13.83 -3.06
CA LYS A 61 8.19 -15.07 -3.68
C LYS A 61 7.42 -15.95 -2.69
N SER A 62 7.97 -16.16 -1.48
CA SER A 62 7.34 -17.02 -0.47
C SER A 62 6.02 -16.46 0.06
N GLN A 63 5.88 -15.13 0.15
CA GLN A 63 4.69 -14.44 0.63
C GLN A 63 3.72 -14.02 -0.50
N ASN A 64 4.07 -14.28 -1.74
CA ASN A 64 3.35 -13.83 -2.94
C ASN A 64 3.05 -12.31 -2.90
N LYS A 65 4.04 -11.52 -2.50
CA LYS A 65 3.95 -10.05 -2.43
C LYS A 65 4.94 -9.41 -3.41
N MET A 66 4.61 -8.21 -3.89
CA MET A 66 5.57 -7.35 -4.58
C MET A 66 6.51 -6.68 -3.57
N ILE A 67 7.69 -6.28 -4.04
CA ILE A 67 8.59 -5.39 -3.31
C ILE A 67 8.26 -3.95 -3.69
N PHE A 68 8.06 -3.10 -2.68
CA PHE A 68 8.15 -1.66 -2.81
C PHE A 68 9.57 -1.25 -2.44
N LEU A 69 10.29 -0.67 -3.38
CA LEU A 69 11.67 -0.22 -3.20
C LEU A 69 11.74 1.31 -3.26
N ASP A 70 12.13 1.94 -2.17
CA ASP A 70 12.57 3.34 -2.12
C ASP A 70 14.05 3.41 -2.51
N ALA A 71 14.31 3.89 -3.72
CA ALA A 71 15.65 4.13 -4.23
C ALA A 71 16.06 5.57 -3.92
N TYR A 72 16.92 5.74 -2.91
CA TYR A 72 17.33 7.04 -2.40
C TYR A 72 18.84 7.25 -2.41
N THR A 73 19.30 8.43 -2.02
CA THR A 73 20.69 8.72 -1.63
C THR A 73 20.72 9.50 -0.32
N SER A 74 21.80 9.39 0.42
CA SER A 74 21.96 10.02 1.73
C SER A 74 21.94 11.56 1.71
N TRP A 75 22.28 12.19 0.58
CA TRP A 75 22.26 13.64 0.38
C TRP A 75 20.95 14.18 -0.19
N CYS A 76 20.04 13.34 -0.66
CA CYS A 76 18.80 13.71 -1.34
C CYS A 76 17.80 14.39 -0.38
N GLY A 77 17.59 15.69 -0.54
CA GLY A 77 16.63 16.47 0.27
C GLY A 77 15.19 16.00 0.14
N PRO A 78 14.65 15.85 -1.08
CA PRO A 78 13.28 15.32 -1.29
C PRO A 78 13.07 13.91 -0.69
N CYS A 79 14.11 13.04 -0.71
CA CYS A 79 14.03 11.71 -0.09
C CYS A 79 13.84 11.83 1.43
N LYS A 80 14.61 12.68 2.09
CA LYS A 80 14.50 12.95 3.53
C LYS A 80 13.12 13.51 3.89
N TRP A 81 12.63 14.46 3.08
CA TRP A 81 11.29 15.01 3.28
C TRP A 81 10.22 13.92 3.17
N MET A 82 10.28 13.08 2.16
CA MET A 82 9.34 11.96 1.94
C MET A 82 9.38 10.98 3.10
N ALA A 83 10.56 10.59 3.55
CA ALA A 83 10.73 9.69 4.69
C ALA A 83 10.10 10.26 5.96
N ALA A 84 10.26 11.56 6.22
CA ALA A 84 9.74 12.22 7.42
C ALA A 84 8.22 12.49 7.37
N ASN A 85 7.64 12.73 6.19
CA ASN A 85 6.27 13.22 6.08
C ASN A 85 5.29 12.20 5.47
N MET A 86 5.76 11.40 4.52
CA MET A 86 4.88 10.47 3.80
C MET A 86 5.00 9.04 4.33
N PHE A 87 6.21 8.55 4.59
CA PHE A 87 6.40 7.20 5.11
C PHE A 87 6.01 7.05 6.58
N THR A 88 5.84 8.15 7.30
CA THR A 88 5.29 8.21 8.67
C THR A 88 3.79 8.50 8.71
N ASN A 89 3.12 8.56 7.56
CA ASN A 89 1.68 8.74 7.50
C ASN A 89 0.97 7.40 7.73
N ASP A 90 0.07 7.34 8.70
CA ASP A 90 -0.62 6.11 9.13
C ASP A 90 -1.36 5.40 7.98
N THR A 91 -2.00 6.15 7.08
CA THR A 91 -2.75 5.59 5.95
C THR A 91 -1.82 4.93 4.94
N ILE A 92 -0.72 5.61 4.58
CA ILE A 92 0.29 5.05 3.67
C ILE A 92 0.97 3.85 4.33
N ALA A 93 1.41 3.98 5.58
CA ALA A 93 2.10 2.93 6.31
C ALA A 93 1.24 1.67 6.45
N ALA A 94 -0.02 1.81 6.88
CA ALA A 94 -0.95 0.69 7.01
C ALA A 94 -1.14 -0.04 5.67
N TYR A 95 -1.30 0.70 4.57
CA TYR A 95 -1.48 0.12 3.24
C TYR A 95 -0.22 -0.59 2.75
N TYR A 96 0.96 0.08 2.83
CA TYR A 96 2.20 -0.47 2.31
C TYR A 96 2.71 -1.67 3.12
N ASN A 97 2.71 -1.59 4.45
CA ASN A 97 3.14 -2.69 5.33
C ASN A 97 2.28 -3.95 5.15
N LYS A 98 0.99 -3.78 4.91
CA LYS A 98 0.08 -4.91 4.64
C LYS A 98 0.34 -5.52 3.27
N THR A 99 0.62 -4.70 2.26
CA THR A 99 0.52 -5.06 0.85
C THR A 99 1.86 -5.48 0.25
N PHE A 100 2.95 -4.83 0.65
CA PHE A 100 4.27 -4.97 0.03
C PHE A 100 5.32 -5.51 1.00
N ILE A 101 6.40 -6.03 0.46
CA ILE A 101 7.68 -6.11 1.13
C ILE A 101 8.35 -4.76 0.90
N CYS A 102 8.48 -3.95 1.93
CA CYS A 102 9.05 -2.61 1.80
C CYS A 102 10.56 -2.65 2.05
N ALA A 103 11.34 -2.12 1.13
CA ALA A 103 12.79 -2.02 1.22
C ALA A 103 13.26 -0.62 0.80
N HIS A 104 14.39 -0.19 1.32
CA HIS A 104 15.04 1.03 0.89
C HIS A 104 16.54 0.79 0.71
N PHE A 105 17.13 1.36 -0.34
CA PHE A 105 18.55 1.24 -0.61
C PHE A 105 19.15 2.59 -1.00
N ASP A 106 20.32 2.90 -0.43
CA ASP A 106 21.15 4.01 -0.90
C ASP A 106 21.79 3.59 -2.23
N MET A 107 21.35 4.21 -3.32
CA MET A 107 21.75 3.84 -4.69
C MET A 107 23.22 4.14 -5.00
N GLU A 108 23.94 4.77 -4.09
CA GLU A 108 25.38 5.05 -4.20
C GLU A 108 26.22 4.15 -3.30
N LYS A 109 25.60 3.19 -2.56
CA LYS A 109 26.30 2.33 -1.62
C LYS A 109 25.90 0.86 -1.75
N GLY A 110 26.87 -0.02 -1.49
CA GLY A 110 26.63 -1.46 -1.40
C GLY A 110 25.87 -2.03 -2.60
N GLU A 111 24.86 -2.87 -2.31
CA GLU A 111 24.00 -3.46 -3.34
C GLU A 111 23.15 -2.42 -4.10
N GLY A 112 22.93 -1.23 -3.52
CA GLY A 112 22.16 -0.16 -4.17
C GLY A 112 22.77 0.28 -5.50
N VAL A 113 24.09 0.28 -5.64
CA VAL A 113 24.78 0.61 -6.88
C VAL A 113 24.36 -0.33 -8.01
N GLN A 114 24.31 -1.62 -7.74
CA GLN A 114 23.87 -2.64 -8.72
C GLN A 114 22.38 -2.53 -9.00
N LEU A 115 21.56 -2.27 -7.98
CA LEU A 115 20.12 -2.06 -8.13
C LEU A 115 19.81 -0.83 -8.98
N ALA A 116 20.58 0.28 -8.80
CA ALA A 116 20.43 1.47 -9.60
C ALA A 116 20.69 1.20 -11.11
N GLN A 117 21.67 0.38 -11.43
CA GLN A 117 21.94 -0.06 -12.80
C GLN A 117 20.83 -0.97 -13.34
N THR A 118 20.44 -2.00 -12.57
CA THR A 118 19.43 -2.98 -12.95
C THR A 118 18.08 -2.31 -13.27
N TYR A 119 17.64 -1.38 -12.42
CA TYR A 119 16.33 -0.71 -12.57
C TYR A 119 16.43 0.67 -13.23
N GLN A 120 17.61 1.02 -13.76
CA GLN A 120 17.85 2.29 -14.47
C GLN A 120 17.40 3.50 -13.64
N VAL A 121 17.78 3.55 -12.36
CA VAL A 121 17.53 4.68 -11.47
C VAL A 121 18.52 5.79 -11.81
N ARG A 122 18.01 6.97 -12.24
CA ARG A 122 18.82 8.11 -12.67
C ARG A 122 18.50 9.41 -11.93
N ALA A 123 17.52 9.38 -11.04
CA ALA A 123 17.10 10.53 -10.23
C ALA A 123 16.52 10.04 -8.90
N TYR A 124 16.52 10.90 -7.87
CA TYR A 124 16.12 10.54 -6.52
C TYR A 124 15.10 11.50 -5.93
N PRO A 125 14.11 10.96 -5.17
CA PRO A 125 13.83 9.54 -4.98
C PRO A 125 13.25 8.90 -6.24
N THR A 126 13.46 7.60 -6.42
CA THR A 126 12.71 6.77 -7.36
C THR A 126 12.00 5.65 -6.60
N LEU A 127 10.69 5.60 -6.71
CA LEU A 127 9.84 4.59 -6.09
C LEU A 127 9.57 3.48 -7.10
N LEU A 128 9.93 2.25 -6.75
CA LEU A 128 9.85 1.09 -7.63
C LEU A 128 8.93 0.02 -7.05
N PHE A 129 8.15 -0.60 -7.91
CA PHE A 129 7.34 -1.77 -7.58
C PHE A 129 7.83 -2.95 -8.42
N ILE A 130 8.29 -3.99 -7.72
CA ILE A 130 9.02 -5.10 -8.32
C ILE A 130 8.28 -6.40 -7.99
N ASN A 131 8.05 -7.24 -8.99
CA ASN A 131 7.37 -8.52 -8.82
C ASN A 131 8.28 -9.59 -8.20
N GLN A 132 7.73 -10.78 -7.95
CA GLN A 132 8.43 -11.90 -7.34
C GLN A 132 9.54 -12.51 -8.24
N ALA A 133 9.54 -12.16 -9.53
CA ALA A 133 10.59 -12.54 -10.47
C ALA A 133 11.74 -11.51 -10.52
N GLY A 134 11.66 -10.41 -9.76
CA GLY A 134 12.64 -9.34 -9.79
C GLY A 134 12.44 -8.34 -10.94
N GLU A 135 11.29 -8.38 -11.62
CA GLU A 135 10.99 -7.49 -12.74
C GLU A 135 10.29 -6.23 -12.22
N MET A 136 10.71 -5.07 -12.69
CA MET A 136 10.04 -3.80 -12.39
C MET A 136 8.70 -3.73 -13.11
N VAL A 137 7.62 -3.56 -12.34
CA VAL A 137 6.24 -3.43 -12.85
C VAL A 137 5.85 -1.97 -13.02
N HIS A 138 6.17 -1.16 -12.01
CA HIS A 138 5.82 0.26 -11.99
C HIS A 138 6.92 1.09 -11.35
N LYS A 139 7.07 2.34 -11.77
CA LYS A 139 7.98 3.30 -11.16
C LYS A 139 7.42 4.72 -11.15
N ARG A 140 7.83 5.48 -10.15
CA ARG A 140 7.60 6.92 -10.03
C ARG A 140 8.88 7.61 -9.58
N VAL A 141 9.26 8.70 -10.25
CA VAL A 141 10.38 9.55 -9.86
C VAL A 141 9.86 10.78 -9.12
N GLY A 142 10.59 11.23 -8.11
CA GLY A 142 10.24 12.35 -7.26
C GLY A 142 9.45 11.96 -6.01
N ALA A 143 9.21 12.95 -5.14
CA ALA A 143 8.52 12.81 -3.86
C ALA A 143 7.11 13.40 -3.96
N PRO A 144 6.07 12.63 -4.30
CA PRO A 144 4.69 13.11 -4.33
C PRO A 144 4.28 13.66 -2.96
N GLN A 145 3.46 14.72 -2.94
CA GLN A 145 3.05 15.38 -1.70
C GLN A 145 1.65 14.99 -1.22
N LYS A 146 0.92 14.22 -2.02
CA LYS A 146 -0.44 13.78 -1.68
C LYS A 146 -0.45 12.32 -1.26
N ILE A 147 -1.14 12.01 -0.18
CA ILE A 147 -1.33 10.63 0.30
C ILE A 147 -1.94 9.75 -0.80
N GLN A 148 -2.89 10.30 -1.56
CA GLN A 148 -3.57 9.60 -2.63
C GLN A 148 -2.62 9.09 -3.71
N ASP A 149 -1.56 9.85 -4.05
CA ASP A 149 -0.59 9.43 -5.06
C ASP A 149 0.12 8.12 -4.67
N TYR A 150 0.44 7.95 -3.36
CA TYR A 150 1.05 6.69 -2.85
C TYR A 150 0.07 5.52 -2.93
N LEU A 151 -1.19 5.75 -2.57
CA LEU A 151 -2.21 4.70 -2.64
C LEU A 151 -2.46 4.28 -4.10
N ASP A 152 -2.49 5.24 -5.01
CA ASP A 152 -2.73 4.98 -6.43
C ASP A 152 -1.54 4.28 -7.09
N MET A 153 -0.30 4.67 -6.77
CA MET A 153 0.89 3.94 -7.23
C MET A 153 0.85 2.46 -6.83
N GLY A 154 0.52 2.19 -5.57
CA GLY A 154 0.39 0.81 -5.09
C GLY A 154 -0.72 0.02 -5.81
N LYS A 155 -1.89 0.63 -6.01
CA LYS A 155 -2.99 0.02 -6.77
C LYS A 155 -2.60 -0.25 -8.22
N ILE A 156 -1.97 0.73 -8.88
CA ILE A 156 -1.50 0.60 -10.26
C ILE A 156 -0.52 -0.57 -10.38
N ALA A 157 0.44 -0.68 -9.46
CA ALA A 157 1.41 -1.77 -9.48
C ALA A 157 0.75 -3.15 -9.34
N LEU A 158 -0.31 -3.26 -8.53
CA LEU A 158 -1.02 -4.51 -8.27
C LEU A 158 -2.04 -4.86 -9.36
N THR A 159 -2.46 -3.89 -10.17
CA THR A 159 -3.46 -4.13 -11.21
C THR A 159 -2.77 -4.65 -12.48
N PRO A 160 -3.07 -5.88 -12.93
CA PRO A 160 -2.46 -6.44 -14.13
C PRO A 160 -2.65 -5.53 -15.35
N GLY A 161 -1.56 -5.24 -16.05
CA GLY A 161 -1.60 -4.40 -17.25
C GLY A 161 -1.69 -2.88 -17.03
N GLU A 162 -1.70 -2.39 -15.78
CA GLU A 162 -1.77 -0.96 -15.44
C GLU A 162 -0.40 -0.35 -15.06
N GLY A 163 0.62 -1.17 -14.81
CA GLY A 163 1.96 -0.71 -14.46
C GLY A 163 2.70 -0.06 -15.64
N PHE A 164 3.79 0.67 -15.33
CA PHE A 164 4.60 1.39 -16.32
C PHE A 164 5.06 0.50 -17.47
N ASN A 165 5.66 -0.66 -17.19
CA ASN A 165 6.18 -1.54 -18.23
C ASN A 165 5.10 -2.11 -19.14
N ALA A 166 3.91 -2.37 -18.61
CA ALA A 166 2.77 -2.83 -19.41
C ALA A 166 2.34 -1.76 -20.43
N TYR A 167 2.34 -0.50 -20.04
CA TYR A 167 2.01 0.60 -20.95
C TYR A 167 3.09 0.82 -22.00
N VAL A 168 4.36 0.75 -21.63
CA VAL A 168 5.48 0.78 -22.59
C VAL A 168 5.31 -0.32 -23.64
N LYS A 169 5.04 -1.55 -23.21
CA LYS A 169 4.83 -2.67 -24.13
C LYS A 169 3.64 -2.47 -25.04
N LYS A 170 2.48 -2.11 -24.51
CA LYS A 170 1.26 -1.83 -25.31
C LYS A 170 1.52 -0.77 -26.38
N PHE A 171 2.24 0.30 -26.02
CA PHE A 171 2.61 1.34 -26.99
C PHE A 171 3.52 0.79 -28.08
N GLN A 172 4.52 -0.02 -27.73
CA GLN A 172 5.41 -0.69 -28.70
C GLN A 172 4.65 -1.67 -29.61
N ASP A 173 3.62 -2.35 -29.06
CA ASP A 173 2.74 -3.26 -29.80
C ASP A 173 1.74 -2.51 -30.72
N GLY A 174 1.74 -1.16 -30.71
CA GLY A 174 0.94 -0.33 -31.61
C GLY A 174 -0.37 0.22 -31.01
N GLU A 175 -0.60 0.06 -29.70
CA GLU A 175 -1.79 0.65 -29.05
C GLU A 175 -1.75 2.18 -29.12
N ARG A 176 -2.84 2.78 -29.62
CA ARG A 176 -2.97 4.24 -29.86
C ARG A 176 -4.36 4.79 -29.51
N ASP A 177 -5.17 4.06 -28.73
CA ASP A 177 -6.43 4.60 -28.23
C ASP A 177 -6.19 5.88 -27.39
N PRO A 178 -6.99 6.95 -27.53
CA PRO A 178 -6.77 8.19 -26.80
C PRO A 178 -6.73 8.03 -25.28
N LYS A 179 -7.60 7.18 -24.69
CA LYS A 179 -7.62 6.94 -23.25
C LYS A 179 -6.39 6.17 -22.79
N PHE A 180 -5.93 5.22 -23.61
CA PHE A 180 -4.66 4.54 -23.39
C PHE A 180 -3.51 5.55 -23.41
N MET A 181 -3.46 6.42 -24.44
CA MET A 181 -2.39 7.42 -24.57
C MET A 181 -2.33 8.38 -23.38
N MET A 182 -3.46 8.86 -22.88
CA MET A 182 -3.52 9.71 -21.68
C MET A 182 -2.83 9.03 -20.49
N LYS A 183 -3.16 7.78 -20.21
CA LYS A 183 -2.55 7.00 -19.14
C LYS A 183 -1.07 6.72 -19.40
N TYR A 184 -0.71 6.40 -20.64
CA TYR A 184 0.69 6.14 -21.00
C TYR A 184 1.57 7.39 -20.79
N LEU A 185 1.10 8.53 -21.22
CA LEU A 185 1.82 9.81 -21.02
C LEU A 185 1.97 10.15 -19.53
N ASP A 186 0.93 9.92 -18.72
CA ASP A 186 1.01 10.06 -17.26
C ASP A 186 2.08 9.12 -16.67
N ARG A 187 2.16 7.86 -17.12
CA ARG A 187 3.21 6.93 -16.68
C ARG A 187 4.61 7.39 -17.07
N LEU A 188 4.78 7.91 -18.29
CA LEU A 188 6.06 8.45 -18.74
C LEU A 188 6.48 9.67 -17.93
N GLN A 189 5.58 10.63 -17.72
CA GLN A 189 5.86 11.82 -16.91
C GLN A 189 6.19 11.45 -15.46
N GLY A 190 5.40 10.54 -14.87
CA GLY A 190 5.68 10.01 -13.55
C GLY A 190 7.01 9.29 -13.43
N ALA A 191 7.53 8.74 -14.51
CA ALA A 191 8.83 8.09 -14.59
C ALA A 191 9.97 9.06 -15.03
N TYR A 192 9.67 10.35 -15.18
CA TYR A 192 10.61 11.37 -15.70
C TYR A 192 11.13 11.02 -17.09
N MET A 193 10.27 10.43 -17.91
CA MET A 193 10.57 10.07 -19.30
C MET A 193 10.02 11.12 -20.28
N PRO A 194 10.71 11.38 -21.40
CA PRO A 194 10.24 12.31 -22.41
C PRO A 194 8.94 11.82 -23.07
N ILE A 195 7.99 12.72 -23.28
CA ILE A 195 6.70 12.43 -23.90
C ILE A 195 6.60 12.88 -25.36
N ASN A 196 7.54 13.68 -25.83
CA ASN A 196 7.47 14.32 -27.15
C ASN A 196 7.41 13.31 -28.30
N GLU A 197 8.26 12.29 -28.27
CA GLU A 197 8.31 11.29 -29.33
C GLU A 197 7.05 10.38 -29.32
N PRO A 198 6.59 9.88 -28.16
CA PRO A 198 5.29 9.20 -28.08
C PRO A 198 4.10 10.03 -28.60
N LEU A 199 4.05 11.32 -28.26
CA LEU A 199 3.00 12.22 -28.75
C LEU A 199 3.06 12.39 -30.28
N LYS A 200 4.25 12.60 -30.83
CA LYS A 200 4.44 12.72 -32.27
C LYS A 200 3.99 11.47 -33.01
N GLN A 201 4.34 10.28 -32.53
CA GLN A 201 3.92 9.01 -33.11
C GLN A 201 2.39 8.84 -33.02
N TYR A 202 1.81 9.22 -31.88
CA TYR A 202 0.37 9.18 -31.70
C TYR A 202 -0.37 10.05 -32.71
N PHE A 203 -0.03 11.35 -32.84
CA PHE A 203 -0.70 12.24 -33.78
C PHE A 203 -0.45 11.86 -35.22
N ALA A 204 0.73 11.32 -35.56
CA ALA A 204 1.02 10.80 -36.89
C ALA A 204 0.18 9.56 -37.26
N SER A 205 -0.32 8.82 -36.27
CA SER A 205 -1.19 7.65 -36.49
C SER A 205 -2.65 8.00 -36.64
N GLN A 206 -3.07 9.25 -36.34
CA GLN A 206 -4.48 9.67 -36.39
C GLN A 206 -4.89 10.03 -37.81
N LYS A 207 -6.18 9.81 -38.14
CA LYS A 207 -6.79 10.37 -39.34
C LYS A 207 -7.02 11.87 -39.11
N GLU A 208 -7.02 12.64 -40.20
CA GLU A 208 -7.25 14.08 -40.16
C GLU A 208 -8.58 14.44 -39.46
N SER A 209 -9.63 13.68 -39.69
CA SER A 209 -10.95 13.83 -39.05
C SER A 209 -10.91 13.69 -37.53
N ASP A 210 -9.95 12.94 -36.99
CA ASP A 210 -9.85 12.60 -35.57
C ASP A 210 -8.93 13.55 -34.79
N LEU A 211 -8.09 14.32 -35.50
CA LEU A 211 -7.15 15.26 -34.86
C LEU A 211 -7.86 16.29 -33.99
N LEU A 212 -9.05 16.77 -34.42
CA LEU A 212 -9.86 17.73 -33.66
C LEU A 212 -10.90 17.05 -32.75
N SER A 213 -10.76 15.75 -32.48
CA SER A 213 -11.67 15.03 -31.61
C SER A 213 -11.64 15.57 -30.18
N ARG A 214 -12.78 15.43 -29.47
CA ARG A 214 -12.87 15.79 -28.05
C ARG A 214 -11.81 15.08 -27.20
N ALA A 215 -11.53 13.82 -27.48
CA ALA A 215 -10.54 13.03 -26.76
C ALA A 215 -9.11 13.59 -26.91
N ASN A 216 -8.74 14.00 -28.11
CA ASN A 216 -7.44 14.66 -28.35
C ASN A 216 -7.36 16.01 -27.65
N TRP A 217 -8.45 16.76 -27.64
CA TRP A 217 -8.52 18.04 -26.94
C TRP A 217 -8.36 17.86 -25.42
N GLU A 218 -9.08 16.91 -24.82
CA GLU A 218 -8.95 16.59 -23.39
C GLU A 218 -7.51 16.17 -23.02
N MET A 219 -6.85 15.38 -23.87
CA MET A 219 -5.45 14.99 -23.70
C MET A 219 -4.51 16.21 -23.70
N ILE A 220 -4.66 17.11 -24.67
CA ILE A 220 -3.84 18.34 -24.75
C ILE A 220 -4.04 19.21 -23.52
N GLN A 221 -5.29 19.40 -23.06
CA GLN A 221 -5.58 20.16 -21.84
C GLN A 221 -4.96 19.56 -20.60
N GLN A 222 -5.02 18.22 -20.44
CA GLN A 222 -4.42 17.54 -19.30
C GLN A 222 -2.89 17.69 -19.31
N LEU A 223 -2.24 17.57 -20.47
CA LEU A 223 -0.80 17.76 -20.60
C LEU A 223 -0.38 19.19 -20.27
N HIS A 224 -1.17 20.20 -20.63
CA HIS A 224 -0.90 21.59 -20.29
C HIS A 224 -0.95 21.85 -18.78
N GLN A 225 -1.93 21.23 -18.07
CA GLN A 225 -2.07 21.37 -16.61
C GLN A 225 -0.93 20.71 -15.82
N ILE A 226 -0.28 19.70 -16.38
CA ILE A 226 0.80 18.97 -15.72
C ILE A 226 2.15 19.69 -15.95
N GLY A 227 2.28 20.47 -17.04
CA GLY A 227 3.50 21.19 -17.41
C GLY A 227 3.61 22.62 -16.86
N SER A 228 2.55 23.12 -16.19
CA SER A 228 2.51 24.43 -15.51
C SER A 228 2.73 24.28 -14.01
#